data_ccf63c4e9b2aa1eda6454fddf44f56c4
#
_entry.id   ccf63c4e9b2aa1eda6454fddf44f56c4
#
_cell.length_a   1.000
_cell.length_b   1.000
_cell.length_c   1.000
_cell.angle_alpha   90.00
_cell.angle_beta   90.00
_cell.angle_gamma   90.00
#
_symmetry.space_group_name_H-M   'P 1'
#
loop_
_entity.id
_entity.type
_entity.pdbx_description
1 polymer ?
#
loop_
_entity_poly.entity_id
_entity_poly.type
_entity_poly.pdbx_seq_one_letter_code
_entity_poly.pdbx_strand_id
1 'polypeptide(L)'
;LKKKWLALIPAVMLVAVQLPYQTADAASENEAIQLSKSEIPPGYEAILNWPPEEQPIVKQGSQSFEAEFIQVMLNHFGLETGVDGVFGPHTNEKVRQLQAVNGLVPDGIVGVDTWTILLDEYEAGLFTVESAVAYAEAALDNDDLVFSSNGVLHEDSDGSVFYSLKAQSQDFIDDGGTGTVRFYDVYQNGDVVESEPR
;
A
#
# COMPACT_ATOMS: atom_id res chain seq x y z
N LEU A 1 -29.56 -17.40 8.30
CA LEU A 1 -29.20 -16.63 7.07
C LEU A 1 -28.16 -15.56 7.45
N LYS A 2 -26.88 -15.94 7.47
CA LYS A 2 -25.77 -15.00 7.68
C LYS A 2 -25.52 -14.29 6.34
N LYS A 3 -25.70 -12.97 6.33
CA LYS A 3 -25.39 -12.12 5.18
C LYS A 3 -23.87 -12.04 5.03
N LYS A 4 -23.33 -12.66 3.97
CA LYS A 4 -21.96 -12.44 3.53
C LYS A 4 -21.83 -10.98 3.05
N TRP A 5 -21.05 -10.20 3.73
CA TRP A 5 -20.58 -8.92 3.23
C TRP A 5 -19.35 -9.20 2.38
N LEU A 6 -19.53 -9.21 1.06
CA LEU A 6 -18.39 -9.06 0.16
C LEU A 6 -17.92 -7.61 0.32
N ALA A 7 -16.74 -7.43 0.87
CA ALA A 7 -16.03 -6.17 0.72
C ALA A 7 -15.65 -6.05 -0.76
N LEU A 8 -16.43 -5.26 -1.51
CA LEU A 8 -16.02 -4.81 -2.82
C LEU A 8 -14.85 -3.83 -2.59
N ILE A 9 -13.66 -4.25 -2.94
CA ILE A 9 -12.55 -3.35 -3.19
C ILE A 9 -12.99 -2.47 -4.36
N PRO A 10 -13.12 -1.15 -4.22
CA PRO A 10 -13.45 -0.32 -5.36
C PRO A 10 -12.29 -0.39 -6.35
N ALA A 11 -12.53 -1.05 -7.48
CA ALA A 11 -11.67 -0.88 -8.65
C ALA A 11 -11.71 0.61 -9.01
N VAL A 12 -10.64 1.33 -8.75
CA VAL A 12 -10.46 2.68 -9.23
C VAL A 12 -10.48 2.63 -10.75
N MET A 13 -11.63 2.97 -11.34
CA MET A 13 -11.73 3.17 -12.78
C MET A 13 -10.91 4.41 -13.14
N LEU A 14 -9.75 4.15 -13.73
CA LEU A 14 -8.96 5.18 -14.39
C LEU A 14 -9.76 5.69 -15.60
N VAL A 15 -10.44 6.82 -15.46
CA VAL A 15 -11.01 7.54 -16.59
C VAL A 15 -9.87 8.28 -17.28
N ALA A 16 -9.42 7.75 -18.41
CA ALA A 16 -8.49 8.46 -19.28
C ALA A 16 -9.19 9.67 -19.91
N VAL A 17 -8.90 10.88 -19.43
CA VAL A 17 -9.24 12.11 -20.12
C VAL A 17 -8.24 12.30 -21.26
N GLN A 18 -8.69 12.08 -22.48
CA GLN A 18 -7.93 12.39 -23.69
C GLN A 18 -7.94 13.89 -23.95
N LEU A 19 -6.78 14.52 -23.79
CA LEU A 19 -6.54 15.84 -24.39
C LEU A 19 -6.02 15.65 -25.82
N PRO A 20 -6.51 16.43 -26.81
CA PRO A 20 -6.03 16.33 -28.17
C PRO A 20 -4.66 16.97 -28.32
N TYR A 21 -3.62 16.19 -28.46
CA TYR A 21 -2.34 16.62 -28.98
C TYR A 21 -2.11 16.06 -30.37
N GLN A 22 -1.79 16.94 -31.31
CA GLN A 22 -1.68 16.62 -32.74
C GLN A 22 -0.48 15.74 -33.05
N THR A 23 -0.73 14.87 -34.01
CA THR A 23 0.05 13.85 -34.65
C THR A 23 1.46 14.23 -35.07
N ALA A 24 2.42 13.37 -34.72
CA ALA A 24 3.53 12.99 -35.58
C ALA A 24 3.72 11.48 -35.48
N ASP A 25 3.69 10.91 -36.64
CA ASP A 25 3.71 9.58 -37.17
C ASP A 25 4.66 8.58 -36.49
N ALA A 26 4.19 7.39 -36.29
CA ALA A 26 4.77 6.06 -36.49
C ALA A 26 4.44 5.08 -35.37
N ALA A 27 3.69 4.09 -35.77
CA ALA A 27 3.45 2.80 -35.16
C ALA A 27 4.43 2.35 -34.07
N SER A 28 3.92 2.09 -32.86
CA SER A 28 4.30 0.94 -32.04
C SER A 28 3.37 0.82 -30.84
N GLU A 29 2.57 -0.23 -30.84
CA GLU A 29 2.15 -1.08 -29.74
C GLU A 29 1.69 -0.44 -28.42
N ASN A 30 0.42 -0.69 -28.10
CA ASN A 30 -0.21 -0.61 -26.78
C ASN A 30 0.67 -1.23 -25.69
N GLU A 31 1.59 -0.49 -25.14
CA GLU A 31 2.02 -0.71 -23.78
C GLU A 31 1.09 0.12 -22.89
N ALA A 32 0.10 -0.55 -22.32
CA ALA A 32 -0.50 -0.10 -21.09
C ALA A 32 0.67 0.14 -20.13
N ILE A 33 0.93 1.40 -19.80
CA ILE A 33 1.86 1.76 -18.75
C ILE A 33 1.30 1.14 -17.48
N GLN A 34 1.71 -0.09 -17.19
CA GLN A 34 1.63 -0.64 -15.85
C GLN A 34 2.63 0.20 -15.06
N LEU A 35 2.12 1.19 -14.34
CA LEU A 35 2.86 1.82 -13.27
C LEU A 35 3.21 0.68 -12.31
N SER A 36 4.42 0.15 -12.42
CA SER A 36 4.95 -0.74 -11.40
C SER A 36 5.04 0.10 -10.14
N LYS A 37 4.14 -0.17 -9.18
CA LYS A 37 4.25 0.39 -7.84
C LYS A 37 5.63 0.03 -7.34
N SER A 38 6.47 1.03 -7.10
CA SER A 38 7.74 0.82 -6.44
C SER A 38 7.44 0.51 -4.98
N GLU A 39 8.17 -0.43 -4.39
CA GLU A 39 8.11 -0.66 -2.94
C GLU A 39 8.31 0.66 -2.19
N ILE A 40 7.46 0.88 -1.19
CA ILE A 40 7.63 2.01 -0.29
C ILE A 40 8.71 1.61 0.71
N PRO A 41 9.84 2.35 0.80
CA PRO A 41 10.89 2.00 1.74
C PRO A 41 10.37 2.10 3.19
N PRO A 42 10.84 1.23 4.10
CA PRO A 42 10.48 1.30 5.51
C PRO A 42 11.04 2.58 6.15
N GLY A 43 10.46 2.97 7.30
CA GLY A 43 10.95 4.10 8.10
C GLY A 43 10.06 5.33 8.10
N TYR A 44 8.92 5.28 7.41
CA TYR A 44 7.94 6.38 7.38
C TYR A 44 6.70 6.11 8.24
N GLU A 45 6.66 5.02 9.00
CA GLU A 45 5.50 4.60 9.81
C GLU A 45 5.09 5.67 10.83
N ALA A 46 6.06 6.47 11.30
CA ALA A 46 5.80 7.57 12.22
C ALA A 46 4.86 8.64 11.64
N ILE A 47 4.74 8.72 10.30
CA ILE A 47 3.82 9.66 9.65
C ILE A 47 2.35 9.32 9.96
N LEU A 48 2.05 8.04 10.18
CA LEU A 48 0.70 7.56 10.49
C LEU A 48 0.26 7.87 11.93
N ASN A 49 1.16 8.36 12.79
CA ASN A 49 0.80 8.75 14.16
C ASN A 49 -0.11 9.98 14.20
N TRP A 50 -0.24 10.69 13.09
CA TRP A 50 -1.01 11.91 12.96
C TRP A 50 -2.02 11.79 11.82
N PRO A 51 -3.30 12.04 12.05
CA PRO A 51 -4.30 12.03 10.99
C PRO A 51 -4.06 13.17 9.99
N PRO A 52 -4.66 13.11 8.79
CA PRO A 52 -4.46 14.13 7.74
C PRO A 52 -4.67 15.57 8.21
N GLU A 53 -5.62 15.80 9.14
CA GLU A 53 -5.97 17.13 9.67
C GLU A 53 -4.88 17.70 10.58
N GLU A 54 -4.06 16.87 11.18
CA GLU A 54 -2.98 17.24 12.09
C GLU A 54 -1.61 17.26 11.39
N GLN A 55 -1.54 16.81 10.15
CA GLN A 55 -0.32 16.86 9.34
C GLN A 55 0.05 18.31 9.00
N PRO A 56 1.35 18.63 8.91
CA PRO A 56 1.78 19.97 8.54
C PRO A 56 1.42 20.29 7.09
N ILE A 57 1.16 21.58 6.80
CA ILE A 57 1.05 22.04 5.43
C ILE A 57 2.45 22.08 4.81
N VAL A 58 2.65 21.29 3.74
CA VAL A 58 3.90 21.21 2.99
C VAL A 58 3.72 21.81 1.59
N LYS A 59 4.66 22.65 1.17
CA LYS A 59 4.61 23.36 -0.10
C LYS A 59 6.00 23.73 -0.59
N GLN A 60 6.09 24.31 -1.78
CA GLN A 60 7.37 24.78 -2.30
C GLN A 60 8.13 25.66 -1.31
N GLY A 61 9.38 25.29 -1.02
CA GLY A 61 10.25 25.89 -0.04
C GLY A 61 10.30 25.18 1.31
N SER A 62 9.41 24.21 1.57
CA SER A 62 9.50 23.37 2.76
C SER A 62 10.72 22.45 2.69
N GLN A 63 11.34 22.19 3.85
CA GLN A 63 12.43 21.23 4.03
C GLN A 63 12.17 20.46 5.31
N SER A 64 11.82 19.18 5.16
CA SER A 64 11.39 18.36 6.30
C SER A 64 11.30 16.88 5.95
N PHE A 65 11.13 16.04 6.97
CA PHE A 65 10.82 14.62 6.82
C PHE A 65 9.52 14.38 6.04
N GLU A 66 8.50 15.20 6.26
CA GLU A 66 7.24 15.09 5.53
C GLU A 66 7.41 15.42 4.04
N ALA A 67 8.31 16.36 3.71
CA ALA A 67 8.63 16.64 2.31
C ALA A 67 9.34 15.45 1.64
N GLU A 68 10.23 14.75 2.38
CA GLU A 68 10.86 13.52 1.92
C GLU A 68 9.83 12.41 1.73
N PHE A 69 8.96 12.17 2.69
CA PHE A 69 7.86 11.21 2.56
C PHE A 69 6.98 11.50 1.33
N ILE A 70 6.59 12.76 1.12
CA ILE A 70 5.81 13.17 -0.06
C ILE A 70 6.54 12.78 -1.35
N GLN A 71 7.85 13.01 -1.43
CA GLN A 71 8.67 12.66 -2.59
C GLN A 71 8.70 11.14 -2.82
N VAL A 72 8.82 10.34 -1.74
CA VAL A 72 8.74 8.88 -1.82
C VAL A 72 7.37 8.45 -2.37
N MET A 73 6.28 9.00 -1.85
CA MET A 73 4.94 8.68 -2.30
C MET A 73 4.68 9.12 -3.74
N LEU A 74 5.20 10.27 -4.17
CA LEU A 74 5.12 10.69 -5.58
C LEU A 74 5.81 9.66 -6.50
N ASN A 75 6.99 9.18 -6.13
CA ASN A 75 7.69 8.14 -6.88
C ASN A 75 6.88 6.83 -6.88
N HIS A 76 6.26 6.46 -5.76
CA HIS A 76 5.35 5.31 -5.68
C HIS A 76 4.18 5.44 -6.67
N PHE A 77 3.61 6.63 -6.82
CA PHE A 77 2.58 6.94 -7.83
C PHE A 77 3.13 7.06 -9.27
N GLY A 78 4.41 6.81 -9.50
CA GLY A 78 5.06 6.97 -10.81
C GLY A 78 5.28 8.42 -11.23
N LEU A 79 5.20 9.35 -10.28
CA LEU A 79 5.46 10.78 -10.48
C LEU A 79 6.90 11.09 -10.06
N GLU A 80 7.86 10.65 -10.85
CA GLU A 80 9.29 10.69 -10.52
C GLU A 80 9.78 12.06 -10.02
N THR A 81 10.43 12.06 -8.85
CA THR A 81 11.09 13.22 -8.24
C THR A 81 12.32 12.78 -7.44
N GLY A 82 13.24 13.69 -7.14
CA GLY A 82 14.33 13.42 -6.19
C GLY A 82 13.77 13.27 -4.77
N VAL A 83 14.35 12.35 -3.99
CA VAL A 83 14.03 12.16 -2.57
C VAL A 83 15.15 12.80 -1.75
N ASP A 84 14.98 14.05 -1.38
CA ASP A 84 15.98 14.87 -0.68
C ASP A 84 15.41 15.70 0.48
N GLY A 85 14.11 15.55 0.75
CA GLY A 85 13.41 16.30 1.79
C GLY A 85 13.24 17.80 1.46
N VAL A 86 13.59 18.25 0.24
CA VAL A 86 13.46 19.64 -0.20
C VAL A 86 12.32 19.77 -1.19
N PHE A 87 11.23 20.39 -0.79
CA PHE A 87 10.07 20.60 -1.67
C PHE A 87 10.36 21.71 -2.68
N GLY A 88 11.02 21.34 -3.77
CA GLY A 88 11.41 22.24 -4.86
C GLY A 88 10.30 22.47 -5.89
N PRO A 89 10.58 23.26 -6.95
CA PRO A 89 9.64 23.49 -8.06
C PRO A 89 9.22 22.19 -8.75
N HIS A 90 10.12 21.22 -8.88
CA HIS A 90 9.82 19.94 -9.51
C HIS A 90 8.85 19.12 -8.66
N THR A 91 9.12 18.99 -7.34
CA THR A 91 8.19 18.34 -6.40
C THR A 91 6.81 19.02 -6.43
N ASN A 92 6.78 20.35 -6.47
CA ASN A 92 5.52 21.12 -6.58
C ASN A 92 4.73 20.75 -7.84
N GLU A 93 5.39 20.63 -8.98
CA GLU A 93 4.74 20.21 -10.22
C GLU A 93 4.16 18.80 -10.12
N LYS A 94 4.89 17.85 -9.51
CA LYS A 94 4.43 16.47 -9.32
C LYS A 94 3.23 16.39 -8.35
N VAL A 95 3.23 17.20 -7.29
CA VAL A 95 2.07 17.32 -6.40
C VAL A 95 0.86 17.84 -7.15
N ARG A 96 1.01 18.85 -8.02
CA ARG A 96 -0.10 19.33 -8.86
C ARG A 96 -0.65 18.25 -9.79
N GLN A 97 0.23 17.40 -10.34
CA GLN A 97 -0.19 16.27 -11.17
C GLN A 97 -0.97 15.24 -10.33
N LEU A 98 -0.48 14.89 -9.14
CA LEU A 98 -1.18 14.00 -8.21
C LEU A 98 -2.58 14.54 -7.86
N GLN A 99 -2.65 15.83 -7.50
CA GLN A 99 -3.91 16.49 -7.17
C GLN A 99 -4.90 16.45 -8.35
N ALA A 100 -4.43 16.77 -9.56
CA ALA A 100 -5.26 16.77 -10.76
C ALA A 100 -5.86 15.40 -11.08
N VAL A 101 -5.07 14.32 -11.01
CA VAL A 101 -5.55 12.95 -11.30
C VAL A 101 -6.52 12.43 -10.23
N ASN A 102 -6.44 12.98 -9.00
CA ASN A 102 -7.35 12.65 -7.91
C ASN A 102 -8.54 13.64 -7.79
N GLY A 103 -8.74 14.53 -8.76
CA GLY A 103 -9.87 15.45 -8.78
C GLY A 103 -9.78 16.61 -7.78
N LEU A 104 -8.61 16.85 -7.21
CA LEU A 104 -8.35 17.99 -6.34
C LEU A 104 -7.97 19.25 -7.15
N VAL A 105 -8.04 20.40 -6.51
CA VAL A 105 -7.49 21.65 -7.07
C VAL A 105 -5.98 21.52 -7.14
N PRO A 106 -5.34 21.64 -8.33
CA PRO A 106 -3.91 21.45 -8.48
C PRO A 106 -3.11 22.70 -8.07
N ASP A 107 -3.13 23.03 -6.77
CA ASP A 107 -2.46 24.20 -6.20
C ASP A 107 -0.99 23.94 -5.81
N GLY A 108 -0.58 22.67 -5.71
CA GLY A 108 0.77 22.27 -5.32
C GLY A 108 1.03 22.42 -3.81
N ILE A 109 -0.03 22.53 -3.01
CA ILE A 109 0.04 22.59 -1.55
C ILE A 109 -0.46 21.26 -0.98
N VAL A 110 0.35 20.59 -0.19
CA VAL A 110 -0.05 19.36 0.50
C VAL A 110 -0.75 19.78 1.81
N GLY A 111 -2.08 19.87 1.73
CA GLY A 111 -2.99 20.07 2.84
C GLY A 111 -3.79 18.81 3.11
N VAL A 112 -4.86 18.89 3.90
CA VAL A 112 -5.66 17.75 4.38
C VAL A 112 -6.04 16.78 3.27
N ASP A 113 -6.67 17.26 2.19
CA ASP A 113 -7.15 16.39 1.11
C ASP A 113 -5.99 15.66 0.40
N THR A 114 -4.85 16.33 0.22
CA THR A 114 -3.68 15.71 -0.41
C THR A 114 -3.02 14.71 0.56
N TRP A 115 -2.95 15.04 1.85
CA TRP A 115 -2.47 14.13 2.88
C TRP A 115 -3.31 12.87 2.97
N THR A 116 -4.64 12.98 2.89
CA THR A 116 -5.55 11.83 2.88
C THR A 116 -5.17 10.84 1.78
N ILE A 117 -4.98 11.33 0.54
CA ILE A 117 -4.56 10.47 -0.59
C ILE A 117 -3.23 9.77 -0.31
N LEU A 118 -2.24 10.52 0.21
CA LEU A 118 -0.90 9.97 0.46
C LEU A 118 -0.92 8.93 1.57
N LEU A 119 -1.65 9.18 2.66
CA LEU A 119 -1.70 8.29 3.81
C LEU A 119 -2.54 7.05 3.53
N ASP A 120 -3.69 7.18 2.87
CA ASP A 120 -4.52 6.02 2.48
C ASP A 120 -3.74 5.06 1.57
N GLU A 121 -2.98 5.59 0.61
CA GLU A 121 -2.14 4.77 -0.27
C GLU A 121 -0.96 4.16 0.48
N TYR A 122 -0.35 4.90 1.41
CA TYR A 122 0.75 4.39 2.24
C TYR A 122 0.27 3.23 3.13
N GLU A 123 -0.85 3.40 3.84
CA GLU A 123 -1.45 2.34 4.65
C GLU A 123 -1.82 1.11 3.81
N ALA A 124 -2.42 1.32 2.64
CA ALA A 124 -2.78 0.23 1.74
C ALA A 124 -1.55 -0.53 1.21
N GLY A 125 -0.39 0.14 1.12
CA GLY A 125 0.88 -0.45 0.70
C GLY A 125 1.67 -1.14 1.81
N LEU A 126 1.31 -0.94 3.08
CA LEU A 126 1.98 -1.59 4.19
C LEU A 126 1.66 -3.07 4.23
N PHE A 127 2.70 -3.87 4.36
CA PHE A 127 2.52 -5.28 4.66
C PHE A 127 2.29 -5.45 6.16
N THR A 128 1.06 -5.75 6.55
CA THR A 128 0.62 -5.89 7.94
C THR A 128 0.21 -7.32 8.25
N VAL A 129 0.04 -7.65 9.53
CA VAL A 129 -0.52 -8.94 9.94
C VAL A 129 -1.89 -9.17 9.32
N GLU A 130 -2.73 -8.13 9.22
CA GLU A 130 -4.06 -8.21 8.62
C GLU A 130 -3.99 -8.55 7.14
N SER A 131 -3.06 -7.94 6.39
CA SER A 131 -2.85 -8.27 4.97
C SER A 131 -2.28 -9.68 4.80
N ALA A 132 -1.37 -10.12 5.68
CA ALA A 132 -0.84 -11.48 5.67
C ALA A 132 -1.95 -12.51 5.97
N VAL A 133 -2.84 -12.24 6.93
CA VAL A 133 -4.01 -13.09 7.21
C VAL A 133 -4.92 -13.16 5.98
N ALA A 134 -5.22 -12.03 5.34
CA ALA A 134 -6.05 -12.00 4.13
C ALA A 134 -5.44 -12.82 2.98
N TYR A 135 -4.12 -12.77 2.80
CA TYR A 135 -3.41 -13.61 1.83
C TYR A 135 -3.52 -15.11 2.16
N ALA A 136 -3.34 -15.48 3.45
CA ALA A 136 -3.49 -16.86 3.88
C ALA A 136 -4.91 -17.40 3.69
N GLU A 137 -5.93 -16.62 4.05
CA GLU A 137 -7.35 -16.96 3.84
C GLU A 137 -7.66 -17.17 2.36
N ALA A 138 -7.17 -16.26 1.50
CA ALA A 138 -7.37 -16.37 0.06
C ALA A 138 -6.66 -17.57 -0.58
N ALA A 139 -5.43 -17.88 -0.11
CA ALA A 139 -4.63 -18.95 -0.67
C ALA A 139 -5.10 -20.34 -0.22
N LEU A 140 -5.57 -20.47 1.02
CA LEU A 140 -5.94 -21.76 1.61
C LEU A 140 -7.41 -22.10 1.42
N ASP A 141 -8.28 -21.13 1.11
CA ASP A 141 -9.72 -21.27 0.82
C ASP A 141 -10.43 -22.23 1.80
N ASN A 142 -10.17 -22.07 3.10
CA ASN A 142 -10.68 -22.93 4.15
C ASN A 142 -11.30 -22.09 5.29
N ASP A 143 -12.61 -22.03 5.31
CA ASP A 143 -13.42 -21.22 6.25
C ASP A 143 -13.32 -21.69 7.72
N ASP A 144 -12.79 -22.92 7.98
CA ASP A 144 -12.54 -23.43 9.34
C ASP A 144 -11.25 -22.90 9.96
N LEU A 145 -10.35 -22.31 9.16
CA LEU A 145 -9.08 -21.82 9.66
C LEU A 145 -9.22 -20.39 10.20
N VAL A 146 -8.67 -20.21 11.39
CA VAL A 146 -8.43 -18.90 11.98
C VAL A 146 -6.93 -18.68 12.16
N PHE A 147 -6.46 -17.47 11.88
CA PHE A 147 -5.04 -17.15 11.90
C PHE A 147 -4.69 -16.20 13.02
N SER A 148 -3.50 -16.41 13.59
CA SER A 148 -2.91 -15.49 14.57
C SER A 148 -1.41 -15.36 14.33
N SER A 149 -0.84 -14.19 14.67
CA SER A 149 0.59 -13.90 14.59
C SER A 149 1.08 -13.29 15.90
N ASN A 150 2.38 -13.39 16.15
CA ASN A 150 3.05 -12.64 17.23
C ASN A 150 3.32 -11.16 16.84
N GLY A 151 2.98 -10.76 15.60
CA GLY A 151 3.17 -9.42 15.08
C GLY A 151 4.63 -9.09 14.70
N VAL A 152 5.52 -10.07 14.70
CA VAL A 152 6.93 -9.86 14.33
C VAL A 152 7.09 -10.03 12.83
N LEU A 153 7.58 -8.98 12.16
CA LEU A 153 7.99 -9.04 10.76
C LEU A 153 9.38 -9.71 10.69
N HIS A 154 9.49 -10.72 9.87
CA HIS A 154 10.71 -11.47 9.62
C HIS A 154 11.27 -11.12 8.25
N GLU A 155 12.59 -11.30 8.08
CA GLU A 155 13.28 -11.17 6.81
C GLU A 155 14.10 -12.44 6.60
N ASP A 156 14.05 -13.01 5.41
CA ASP A 156 14.88 -14.16 5.06
C ASP A 156 16.18 -13.74 4.35
N SER A 157 16.97 -14.72 3.91
CA SER A 157 18.33 -14.50 3.42
C SER A 157 18.41 -13.76 2.08
N ASP A 158 17.31 -13.64 1.34
CA ASP A 158 17.22 -12.92 0.07
C ASP A 158 16.61 -11.51 0.23
N GLY A 159 16.25 -11.13 1.46
CA GLY A 159 15.65 -9.84 1.78
C GLY A 159 14.14 -9.82 1.69
N SER A 160 13.48 -10.96 1.43
CA SER A 160 12.03 -11.04 1.41
C SER A 160 11.46 -10.99 2.82
N VAL A 161 10.43 -10.17 3.02
CA VAL A 161 9.80 -10.00 4.33
C VAL A 161 8.51 -10.80 4.43
N PHE A 162 8.26 -11.36 5.63
CA PHE A 162 7.09 -12.20 5.89
C PHE A 162 6.62 -12.11 7.34
N TYR A 163 5.33 -12.42 7.56
CA TYR A 163 4.79 -12.75 8.87
C TYR A 163 4.62 -14.26 9.03
N SER A 164 4.99 -14.78 10.20
CA SER A 164 4.68 -16.16 10.56
C SER A 164 3.29 -16.22 11.20
N LEU A 165 2.39 -16.98 10.57
CA LEU A 165 1.02 -17.16 11.02
C LEU A 165 0.85 -18.57 11.59
N LYS A 166 0.16 -18.64 12.73
CA LYS A 166 -0.35 -19.89 13.30
C LYS A 166 -1.78 -20.09 12.82
N ALA A 167 -2.04 -21.18 12.10
CA ALA A 167 -3.37 -21.59 11.69
C ALA A 167 -3.98 -22.53 12.73
N GLN A 168 -5.22 -22.29 13.10
CA GLN A 168 -6.00 -23.07 14.04
C GLN A 168 -7.35 -23.44 13.42
N SER A 169 -7.80 -24.68 13.63
CA SER A 169 -9.15 -25.10 13.25
C SER A 169 -10.15 -24.62 14.29
N GLN A 170 -11.18 -23.92 13.84
CA GLN A 170 -12.25 -23.44 14.70
C GLN A 170 -13.02 -24.61 15.33
N ASP A 171 -13.28 -25.67 14.56
CA ASP A 171 -13.97 -26.87 15.04
C ASP A 171 -13.20 -27.53 16.22
N PHE A 172 -11.86 -27.62 16.13
CA PHE A 172 -11.04 -28.16 17.23
C PHE A 172 -10.99 -27.24 18.45
N ILE A 173 -11.09 -25.92 18.27
CA ILE A 173 -11.19 -24.96 19.38
C ILE A 173 -12.52 -25.13 20.09
N ASP A 174 -13.61 -25.25 19.35
CA ASP A 174 -14.96 -25.42 19.88
C ASP A 174 -15.12 -26.72 20.66
N ASP A 175 -14.36 -27.77 20.29
CA ASP A 175 -14.26 -29.05 20.99
C ASP A 175 -13.32 -29.01 22.22
N GLY A 176 -12.74 -27.84 22.55
CA GLY A 176 -11.91 -27.62 23.74
C GLY A 176 -10.41 -27.94 23.55
N GLY A 177 -9.95 -28.10 22.31
CA GLY A 177 -8.54 -28.26 21.97
C GLY A 177 -7.83 -26.91 21.76
N THR A 178 -6.51 -26.95 21.50
CA THR A 178 -5.74 -25.75 21.10
C THR A 178 -6.02 -25.33 19.66
N GLY A 179 -6.58 -26.23 18.87
CA GLY A 179 -6.92 -26.00 17.47
C GLY A 179 -5.76 -25.85 16.52
N THR A 180 -4.50 -25.80 17.00
CA THR A 180 -3.34 -25.59 16.12
C THR A 180 -3.17 -26.74 15.14
N VAL A 181 -3.21 -26.41 13.85
CA VAL A 181 -3.05 -27.39 12.76
C VAL A 181 -1.76 -27.18 11.98
N ARG A 182 -1.37 -25.92 11.73
CA ARG A 182 -0.19 -25.59 10.93
C ARG A 182 0.37 -24.21 11.24
N PHE A 183 1.56 -23.95 10.65
CA PHE A 183 2.18 -22.64 10.59
C PHE A 183 2.47 -22.31 9.13
N TYR A 184 2.37 -21.02 8.80
CA TYR A 184 2.63 -20.50 7.47
C TYR A 184 3.46 -19.23 7.55
N ASP A 185 4.47 -19.13 6.71
CA ASP A 185 5.16 -17.88 6.45
C ASP A 185 4.48 -17.22 5.25
N VAL A 186 3.93 -16.06 5.48
CA VAL A 186 3.19 -15.29 4.47
C VAL A 186 4.01 -14.08 4.08
N TYR A 187 4.39 -14.02 2.82
CA TYR A 187 5.28 -13.02 2.27
C TYR A 187 4.51 -11.79 1.76
N GLN A 188 5.20 -10.65 1.71
CA GLN A 188 4.64 -9.38 1.23
C GLN A 188 4.10 -9.48 -0.22
N ASN A 189 4.71 -10.32 -1.05
CA ASN A 189 4.25 -10.57 -2.43
C ASN A 189 2.98 -11.45 -2.53
N GLY A 190 2.44 -11.90 -1.40
CA GLY A 190 1.26 -12.76 -1.31
C GLY A 190 1.55 -14.26 -1.33
N ASP A 191 2.82 -14.69 -1.38
CA ASP A 191 3.17 -16.10 -1.29
C ASP A 191 2.88 -16.64 0.12
N VAL A 192 2.27 -17.83 0.20
CA VAL A 192 1.94 -18.53 1.44
C VAL A 192 2.66 -19.86 1.46
N VAL A 193 3.59 -20.01 2.38
CA VAL A 193 4.47 -21.19 2.48
C VAL A 193 4.28 -21.87 3.82
N GLU A 194 4.02 -23.19 3.81
CA GLU A 194 3.95 -23.96 5.06
C GLU A 194 5.30 -23.93 5.78
N SER A 195 5.27 -23.68 7.09
CA SER A 195 6.47 -23.50 7.90
C SER A 195 6.38 -24.20 9.26
N GLU A 196 7.46 -24.14 10.04
CA GLU A 196 7.54 -24.62 11.40
C GLU A 196 7.28 -23.48 12.42
N PRO A 197 6.90 -23.80 13.67
CA PRO A 197 6.72 -22.79 14.72
C PRO A 197 7.97 -21.94 14.94
N ARG A 198 7.80 -20.64 15.08
CA ARG A 198 8.87 -19.67 15.36
C ARG A 198 8.62 -18.89 16.64
#